data_1c58582b9926595bf1d84dc610192261
#
_entry.id   1c58582b9926595bf1d84dc610192261
#
_cell.length_a   1.000
_cell.length_b   1.000
_cell.length_c   1.000
_cell.angle_alpha   90.00
_cell.angle_beta   90.00
_cell.angle_gamma   90.00
#
_symmetry.space_group_name_H-M   'P 1'
#
loop_
_entity.id
_entity.type
_entity.pdbx_description
1 polymer ?
#
loop_
_entity_poly.entity_id
_entity_poly.type
_entity_poly.pdbx_seq_one_letter_code
_entity_poly.pdbx_strand_id
1 'polypeptide(L)'
;MATSSIHIETSSAGALIHNERIFSPDYLISNDKKINEYKSYTNLHISELEKLAKEDYQTHSINNRKLPKTATLIKEAILNLNENHTLQDLEKVKDTLEKEYGYKISNISIHKDEGYIYTDTKNYTMGKNQFKNLEETPHIAELDLKDNKFYEWNLNNNKWIKGDEIKDYKIEKNYHAHIVMLNYDFSKHRTIRNNLKDLSKMQTLVARDLGMERGKCSSIVEAQRIGVEVEQSRKRLNISDARAKR
;
A
#
# COMPACT_ATOMS: atom_id res chain seq x y z
N MET A 1 14.71 9.86 -10.03
CA MET A 1 14.84 8.57 -9.29
C MET A 1 13.47 8.19 -8.74
N ALA A 2 13.16 6.90 -8.63
CA ALA A 2 11.91 6.45 -8.04
C ALA A 2 11.90 6.75 -6.53
N THR A 3 10.73 7.14 -6.02
CA THR A 3 10.56 7.55 -4.63
C THR A 3 10.02 6.38 -3.81
N SER A 4 10.72 6.03 -2.72
CA SER A 4 10.26 5.01 -1.77
C SER A 4 9.15 5.57 -0.86
N SER A 5 8.16 4.75 -0.60
CA SER A 5 7.19 4.98 0.47
C SER A 5 6.90 3.67 1.19
N ILE A 6 6.59 3.76 2.48
CA ILE A 6 6.05 2.65 3.26
C ILE A 6 4.75 3.10 3.92
N HIS A 7 3.71 2.32 3.72
CA HIS A 7 2.41 2.49 4.37
C HIS A 7 2.10 1.24 5.21
N ILE A 8 1.72 1.44 6.47
CA ILE A 8 1.39 0.33 7.38
C ILE A 8 -0.09 0.38 7.71
N GLU A 9 -0.77 -0.73 7.47
CA GLU A 9 -2.20 -0.89 7.73
C GLU A 9 -2.51 -2.20 8.45
N THR A 10 -3.77 -2.39 8.80
CA THR A 10 -4.26 -3.66 9.34
C THR A 10 -4.40 -4.67 8.21
N SER A 11 -3.74 -5.81 8.32
CA SER A 11 -3.91 -6.89 7.35
C SER A 11 -5.17 -7.70 7.60
N SER A 12 -5.72 -8.29 6.53
CA SER A 12 -6.87 -9.16 6.54
C SER A 12 -6.55 -10.52 5.90
N ALA A 13 -7.41 -11.51 6.09
CA ALA A 13 -7.29 -12.79 5.40
C ALA A 13 -7.35 -12.64 3.87
N GLY A 14 -8.12 -11.66 3.38
CA GLY A 14 -8.18 -11.33 1.95
C GLY A 14 -6.86 -10.78 1.42
N ALA A 15 -6.15 -9.98 2.22
CA ALA A 15 -4.83 -9.47 1.85
C ALA A 15 -3.81 -10.60 1.66
N LEU A 16 -3.81 -11.62 2.52
CA LEU A 16 -2.92 -12.77 2.36
C LEU A 16 -3.19 -13.54 1.05
N ILE A 17 -4.46 -13.75 0.73
CA ILE A 17 -4.87 -14.43 -0.52
C ILE A 17 -4.41 -13.64 -1.75
N HIS A 18 -4.50 -12.30 -1.69
CA HIS A 18 -4.01 -11.40 -2.72
C HIS A 18 -2.48 -11.45 -2.83
N ASN A 19 -1.78 -11.37 -1.70
CA ASN A 19 -0.32 -11.31 -1.65
C ASN A 19 0.34 -12.59 -2.20
N GLU A 20 -0.26 -13.74 -1.94
CA GLU A 20 0.21 -15.03 -2.44
C GLU A 20 -0.30 -15.37 -3.85
N ARG A 21 -1.10 -14.50 -4.47
CA ARG A 21 -1.71 -14.75 -5.80
C ARG A 21 -2.48 -16.08 -5.87
N ILE A 22 -3.12 -16.48 -4.78
CA ILE A 22 -4.01 -17.64 -4.77
C ILE A 22 -5.17 -17.41 -5.75
N PHE A 23 -5.73 -16.20 -5.75
CA PHE A 23 -6.63 -15.72 -6.79
C PHE A 23 -5.99 -14.57 -7.56
N SER A 24 -6.10 -14.64 -8.88
CA SER A 24 -5.64 -13.55 -9.74
C SER A 24 -6.67 -12.42 -9.73
N PRO A 25 -6.28 -11.20 -9.33
CA PRO A 25 -7.15 -10.04 -9.48
C PRO A 25 -7.42 -9.74 -10.96
N ASP A 26 -8.51 -9.06 -11.24
CA ASP A 26 -8.93 -8.70 -12.59
C ASP A 26 -8.26 -7.43 -13.15
N TYR A 27 -7.32 -6.85 -12.40
CA TYR A 27 -6.56 -5.64 -12.78
C TYR A 27 -5.08 -5.90 -13.10
N LEU A 28 -4.72 -7.15 -13.39
CA LEU A 28 -3.35 -7.50 -13.75
C LEU A 28 -2.99 -7.01 -15.15
N ILE A 29 -1.72 -6.62 -15.33
CA ILE A 29 -1.14 -6.27 -16.63
C ILE A 29 -0.30 -7.41 -17.22
N SER A 30 -0.13 -8.48 -16.49
CA SER A 30 0.59 -9.69 -16.93
C SER A 30 0.00 -10.93 -16.31
N ASN A 31 -0.08 -12.00 -17.10
CA ASN A 31 -0.41 -13.34 -16.61
C ASN A 31 0.82 -14.13 -16.15
N ASP A 32 2.01 -13.61 -16.33
CA ASP A 32 3.23 -14.28 -15.94
C ASP A 32 3.45 -14.15 -14.42
N LYS A 33 2.93 -15.13 -13.69
CA LYS A 33 3.10 -15.19 -12.23
C LYS A 33 4.57 -15.35 -11.81
N LYS A 34 5.48 -15.73 -12.71
CA LYS A 34 6.91 -15.90 -12.41
C LYS A 34 7.63 -14.58 -12.20
N ILE A 35 7.05 -13.46 -12.62
CA ILE A 35 7.64 -12.14 -12.36
C ILE A 35 7.44 -11.68 -10.92
N ASN A 36 6.48 -12.27 -10.20
CA ASN A 36 6.26 -12.02 -8.77
C ASN A 36 7.18 -12.89 -7.94
N GLU A 37 7.55 -12.36 -6.78
CA GLU A 37 8.40 -13.08 -5.83
C GLU A 37 7.69 -13.23 -4.49
N TYR A 38 7.85 -14.36 -3.82
CA TYR A 38 7.26 -14.63 -2.51
C TYR A 38 8.25 -15.37 -1.62
N LYS A 39 8.29 -14.99 -0.33
CA LYS A 39 9.06 -15.69 0.68
C LYS A 39 8.36 -15.66 2.03
N SER A 40 8.20 -16.84 2.63
CA SER A 40 7.80 -16.97 4.02
C SER A 40 9.03 -17.05 4.93
N TYR A 41 8.95 -16.40 6.09
CA TYR A 41 9.99 -16.37 7.13
C TYR A 41 9.59 -17.17 8.37
N THR A 42 8.43 -17.78 8.34
CA THR A 42 7.94 -18.62 9.44
C THR A 42 7.18 -19.82 8.87
N ASN A 43 7.27 -20.94 9.59
CA ASN A 43 6.47 -22.13 9.29
C ASN A 43 5.10 -22.10 10.00
N LEU A 44 4.86 -21.07 10.83
CA LEU A 44 3.59 -20.92 11.56
C LEU A 44 2.60 -20.16 10.70
N HIS A 45 1.37 -20.62 10.74
CA HIS A 45 0.27 -19.85 10.18
C HIS A 45 0.05 -18.56 11.00
N ILE A 46 -0.47 -17.52 10.35
CA ILE A 46 -0.65 -16.20 10.98
C ILE A 46 -1.52 -16.26 12.27
N SER A 47 -2.52 -17.14 12.29
CA SER A 47 -3.36 -17.37 13.46
C SER A 47 -2.60 -17.99 14.64
N GLU A 48 -1.56 -18.78 14.37
CA GLU A 48 -0.71 -19.37 15.40
C GLU A 48 0.21 -18.31 16.00
N LEU A 49 0.77 -17.41 15.15
CA LEU A 49 1.53 -16.24 15.62
C LEU A 49 0.68 -15.32 16.49
N GLU A 50 -0.57 -15.08 16.11
CA GLU A 50 -1.50 -14.32 16.97
C GLU A 50 -1.77 -14.99 18.30
N LYS A 51 -1.94 -16.31 18.29
CA LYS A 51 -2.17 -17.09 19.52
C LYS A 51 -0.97 -16.97 20.45
N LEU A 52 0.23 -17.18 19.93
CA LEU A 52 1.48 -17.03 20.70
C LEU A 52 1.62 -15.63 21.32
N ALA A 53 1.34 -14.57 20.56
CA ALA A 53 1.39 -13.20 21.10
C ALA A 53 0.34 -12.96 22.19
N LYS A 54 -0.86 -13.53 22.06
CA LYS A 54 -1.91 -13.42 23.09
C LYS A 54 -1.55 -14.16 24.36
N GLU A 55 -0.97 -15.34 24.25
CA GLU A 55 -0.50 -16.17 25.38
C GLU A 55 0.68 -15.49 26.10
N ASP A 56 1.67 -15.01 25.35
CA ASP A 56 2.81 -14.29 25.88
C ASP A 56 2.38 -13.02 26.64
N TYR A 57 1.49 -12.21 26.03
CA TYR A 57 0.95 -11.03 26.70
C TYR A 57 0.22 -11.38 27.99
N GLN A 58 -0.62 -12.40 27.98
CA GLN A 58 -1.37 -12.83 29.16
C GLN A 58 -0.44 -13.27 30.28
N THR A 59 0.60 -14.04 29.97
CA THR A 59 1.58 -14.54 30.92
C THR A 59 2.38 -13.42 31.59
N HIS A 60 2.73 -12.36 30.85
CA HIS A 60 3.58 -11.28 31.34
C HIS A 60 2.81 -10.02 31.77
N SER A 61 1.49 -9.99 31.57
CA SER A 61 0.67 -8.84 32.01
C SER A 61 0.34 -8.90 33.50
N ILE A 62 0.17 -7.71 34.13
CA ILE A 62 -0.28 -7.60 35.52
C ILE A 62 -1.65 -8.27 35.66
N ASN A 63 -1.78 -9.17 36.63
CA ASN A 63 -2.98 -9.94 36.91
C ASN A 63 -3.46 -10.83 35.73
N ASN A 64 -2.53 -11.34 34.91
CA ASN A 64 -2.83 -12.21 33.76
C ASN A 64 -3.91 -11.65 32.84
N ARG A 65 -3.88 -10.36 32.58
CA ARG A 65 -4.85 -9.69 31.71
C ARG A 65 -4.73 -10.18 30.29
N LYS A 66 -5.86 -10.40 29.66
CA LYS A 66 -5.93 -10.71 28.21
C LYS A 66 -5.63 -9.44 27.40
N LEU A 67 -5.05 -9.64 26.23
CA LEU A 67 -4.88 -8.57 25.26
C LEU A 67 -6.25 -7.97 24.88
N PRO A 68 -6.39 -6.64 24.78
CA PRO A 68 -7.65 -6.01 24.38
C PRO A 68 -8.15 -6.56 23.02
N LYS A 69 -9.47 -6.78 22.89
CA LYS A 69 -10.08 -7.26 21.63
C LYS A 69 -9.83 -6.32 20.44
N THR A 70 -9.58 -5.04 20.72
CA THR A 70 -9.26 -4.01 19.73
C THR A 70 -7.78 -3.98 19.32
N ALA A 71 -6.94 -4.82 19.92
CA ALA A 71 -5.53 -4.88 19.58
C ALA A 71 -5.36 -5.51 18.19
N THR A 72 -4.75 -4.76 17.28
CA THR A 72 -4.38 -5.24 15.95
C THR A 72 -3.03 -5.95 16.04
N LEU A 73 -3.03 -7.27 15.92
CA LEU A 73 -1.81 -8.07 15.97
C LEU A 73 -1.19 -8.29 14.59
N ILE A 74 -1.98 -8.34 13.54
CA ILE A 74 -1.46 -8.53 12.19
C ILE A 74 -1.54 -7.21 11.43
N LYS A 75 -0.40 -6.81 10.93
CA LYS A 75 -0.23 -5.63 10.09
C LYS A 75 0.42 -5.99 8.78
N GLU A 76 0.21 -5.13 7.82
CA GLU A 76 0.83 -5.19 6.51
C GLU A 76 1.51 -3.86 6.22
N ALA A 77 2.72 -3.93 5.69
CA ALA A 77 3.41 -2.80 5.14
C ALA A 77 3.41 -2.91 3.61
N ILE A 78 2.96 -1.86 2.94
CA ILE A 78 2.99 -1.74 1.48
C ILE A 78 4.12 -0.77 1.12
N LEU A 79 5.02 -1.21 0.24
CA LEU A 79 6.20 -0.46 -0.17
C LEU A 79 6.21 -0.26 -1.68
N ASN A 80 6.46 0.95 -2.13
CA ASN A 80 6.77 1.19 -3.55
C ASN A 80 8.18 0.69 -3.86
N LEU A 81 8.31 0.05 -5.01
CA LEU A 81 9.57 -0.47 -5.52
C LEU A 81 9.88 0.10 -6.90
N ASN A 82 11.07 -0.16 -7.41
CA ASN A 82 11.38 -0.09 -8.84
C ASN A 82 11.49 -1.50 -9.43
N GLU A 83 11.59 -1.60 -10.74
CA GLU A 83 11.58 -2.87 -11.46
C GLU A 83 12.72 -3.83 -11.09
N ASN A 84 13.86 -3.29 -10.61
CA ASN A 84 15.06 -4.06 -10.33
C ASN A 84 15.11 -4.61 -8.90
N HIS A 85 14.20 -4.19 -8.02
CA HIS A 85 14.16 -4.69 -6.66
C HIS A 85 13.75 -6.17 -6.62
N THR A 86 14.38 -6.88 -5.73
CA THR A 86 14.21 -8.32 -5.49
C THR A 86 13.94 -8.61 -4.01
N LEU A 87 13.62 -9.85 -3.68
CA LEU A 87 13.51 -10.29 -2.28
C LEU A 87 14.80 -10.04 -1.49
N GLN A 88 15.98 -10.11 -2.13
CA GLN A 88 17.25 -9.87 -1.45
C GLN A 88 17.38 -8.41 -0.95
N ASP A 89 16.83 -7.44 -1.69
CA ASP A 89 16.81 -6.04 -1.24
C ASP A 89 15.84 -5.86 -0.08
N LEU A 90 14.72 -6.57 -0.09
CA LEU A 90 13.73 -6.53 0.97
C LEU A 90 14.17 -7.24 2.26
N GLU A 91 15.18 -8.13 2.21
CA GLU A 91 15.79 -8.68 3.44
C GLU A 91 16.37 -7.58 4.34
N LYS A 92 16.98 -6.55 3.75
CA LYS A 92 17.50 -5.41 4.53
C LYS A 92 16.38 -4.63 5.20
N VAL A 93 15.27 -4.43 4.48
CA VAL A 93 14.07 -3.78 5.02
C VAL A 93 13.48 -4.61 6.15
N LYS A 94 13.34 -5.92 5.95
CA LYS A 94 12.90 -6.87 6.98
C LYS A 94 13.74 -6.73 8.25
N ASP A 95 15.07 -6.84 8.12
CA ASP A 95 15.99 -6.76 9.24
C ASP A 95 15.88 -5.41 9.98
N THR A 96 15.69 -4.33 9.24
CA THR A 96 15.44 -2.99 9.81
C THR A 96 14.13 -2.96 10.60
N LEU A 97 13.03 -3.49 10.04
CA LEU A 97 11.73 -3.50 10.72
C LEU A 97 11.76 -4.37 11.98
N GLU A 98 12.42 -5.52 11.94
CA GLU A 98 12.57 -6.41 13.09
C GLU A 98 13.47 -5.77 14.18
N LYS A 99 14.65 -5.26 13.81
CA LYS A 99 15.64 -4.75 14.75
C LYS A 99 15.25 -3.41 15.37
N GLU A 100 14.79 -2.46 14.57
CA GLU A 100 14.52 -1.10 15.03
C GLU A 100 13.15 -0.94 15.67
N TYR A 101 12.16 -1.77 15.28
CA TYR A 101 10.76 -1.63 15.70
C TYR A 101 10.23 -2.83 16.46
N GLY A 102 10.89 -3.98 16.40
CA GLY A 102 10.48 -5.20 17.11
C GLY A 102 9.37 -5.99 16.40
N TYR A 103 9.06 -5.68 15.15
CA TYR A 103 8.13 -6.47 14.37
C TYR A 103 8.66 -7.89 14.15
N LYS A 104 7.76 -8.85 13.94
CA LYS A 104 8.12 -10.18 13.48
C LYS A 104 7.54 -10.39 12.10
N ILE A 105 8.40 -10.48 11.09
CA ILE A 105 7.97 -10.62 9.70
C ILE A 105 7.52 -12.05 9.44
N SER A 106 6.33 -12.21 8.87
CA SER A 106 5.74 -13.50 8.47
C SER A 106 6.11 -13.84 7.03
N ASN A 107 5.80 -12.95 6.10
CA ASN A 107 6.11 -13.14 4.69
C ASN A 107 6.34 -11.82 3.97
N ILE A 108 6.96 -11.90 2.82
CA ILE A 108 7.16 -10.81 1.87
C ILE A 108 6.70 -11.29 0.50
N SER A 109 5.90 -10.47 -0.18
CA SER A 109 5.47 -10.66 -1.56
C SER A 109 5.87 -9.45 -2.40
N ILE A 110 6.45 -9.65 -3.56
CA ILE A 110 6.73 -8.62 -4.55
C ILE A 110 5.79 -8.82 -5.72
N HIS A 111 5.05 -7.77 -6.07
CA HIS A 111 4.15 -7.74 -7.21
C HIS A 111 4.73 -6.88 -8.33
N LYS A 112 4.91 -7.51 -9.50
CA LYS A 112 5.40 -6.89 -10.74
C LYS A 112 4.40 -7.05 -11.90
N ASP A 113 3.25 -7.65 -11.61
CA ASP A 113 2.18 -7.98 -12.55
C ASP A 113 1.03 -6.96 -12.54
N GLU A 114 1.12 -5.92 -11.71
CA GLU A 114 0.12 -4.87 -11.59
C GLU A 114 0.53 -3.55 -12.28
N GLY A 115 -0.46 -2.74 -12.62
CA GLY A 115 -0.21 -1.44 -13.21
C GLY A 115 -1.48 -0.68 -13.57
N TYR A 116 -1.27 0.44 -14.25
CA TYR A 116 -2.32 1.31 -14.73
C TYR A 116 -2.26 1.42 -16.23
N ILE A 117 -3.42 1.43 -16.87
CA ILE A 117 -3.54 1.77 -18.27
C ILE A 117 -3.99 3.22 -18.36
N TYR A 118 -3.41 3.99 -19.24
CA TYR A 118 -3.84 5.36 -19.50
C TYR A 118 -3.64 5.74 -20.98
N THR A 119 -4.41 6.73 -21.42
CA THR A 119 -4.19 7.44 -22.69
C THR A 119 -3.62 8.82 -22.38
N ASP A 120 -3.21 9.56 -23.40
CA ASP A 120 -2.70 10.93 -23.21
C ASP A 120 -3.76 11.89 -22.63
N THR A 121 -5.05 11.53 -22.71
CA THR A 121 -6.18 12.33 -22.24
C THR A 121 -6.91 11.72 -21.03
N LYS A 122 -6.69 10.44 -20.72
CA LYS A 122 -7.50 9.70 -19.71
C LYS A 122 -6.64 8.70 -18.95
N ASN A 123 -6.82 8.64 -17.64
CA ASN A 123 -6.22 7.63 -16.79
C ASN A 123 -7.21 6.49 -16.55
N TYR A 124 -6.80 5.26 -16.82
CA TYR A 124 -7.58 4.05 -16.57
C TYR A 124 -6.81 3.16 -15.61
N THR A 125 -7.53 2.53 -14.71
CA THR A 125 -6.99 1.40 -13.95
C THR A 125 -7.49 0.12 -14.57
N MET A 126 -6.69 -0.93 -14.54
CA MET A 126 -7.12 -2.27 -14.91
C MET A 126 -8.05 -2.81 -13.83
N GLY A 127 -9.23 -3.30 -14.25
CA GLY A 127 -10.27 -3.79 -13.34
C GLY A 127 -11.51 -2.91 -13.29
N LYS A 128 -12.60 -3.54 -12.90
CA LYS A 128 -13.99 -3.10 -13.13
C LYS A 128 -14.40 -1.72 -12.61
N ASN A 129 -13.61 -0.95 -11.87
CA ASN A 129 -14.19 0.14 -11.12
C ASN A 129 -13.34 1.38 -10.83
N GLN A 130 -12.28 1.71 -11.54
CA GLN A 130 -11.58 2.93 -11.15
C GLN A 130 -11.27 3.88 -12.30
N PHE A 131 -11.93 5.02 -12.23
CA PHE A 131 -11.68 6.18 -13.08
C PHE A 131 -11.07 7.31 -12.28
N LYS A 132 -10.07 7.93 -12.88
CA LYS A 132 -9.65 9.27 -12.51
C LYS A 132 -9.61 10.13 -13.75
N ASN A 133 -10.76 10.55 -14.20
CA ASN A 133 -10.86 11.85 -14.82
C ASN A 133 -12.28 12.42 -14.60
N LEU A 134 -12.33 13.64 -14.12
CA LEU A 134 -13.49 14.23 -13.45
C LEU A 134 -14.43 14.98 -14.40
N GLU A 135 -14.15 15.07 -15.69
CA GLU A 135 -14.87 15.98 -16.57
C GLU A 135 -15.69 15.28 -17.68
N GLU A 136 -15.53 13.97 -17.86
CA GLU A 136 -16.26 13.25 -18.89
C GLU A 136 -16.78 11.90 -18.41
N THR A 137 -17.77 11.36 -19.11
CA THR A 137 -18.38 10.04 -18.90
C THR A 137 -17.33 8.97 -18.63
N PRO A 138 -17.47 8.18 -17.56
CA PRO A 138 -16.45 7.20 -17.21
C PRO A 138 -16.27 6.18 -18.33
N HIS A 139 -15.05 6.00 -18.79
CA HIS A 139 -14.66 4.91 -19.67
C HIS A 139 -14.03 3.80 -18.82
N ILE A 140 -14.40 2.57 -19.05
CA ILE A 140 -13.77 1.40 -18.47
C ILE A 140 -12.95 0.74 -19.56
N ALA A 141 -11.65 0.59 -19.31
CA ALA A 141 -10.78 -0.18 -20.19
C ALA A 141 -10.27 -1.43 -19.47
N GLU A 142 -10.28 -2.53 -20.13
CA GLU A 142 -9.69 -3.79 -19.68
C GLU A 142 -8.66 -4.27 -20.69
N LEU A 143 -7.58 -4.87 -20.20
CA LEU A 143 -6.67 -5.66 -21.02
C LEU A 143 -7.08 -7.12 -20.93
N ASP A 144 -7.54 -7.71 -22.03
CA ASP A 144 -7.68 -9.16 -22.10
C ASP A 144 -6.30 -9.78 -22.28
N LEU A 145 -5.82 -10.42 -21.22
CA LEU A 145 -4.50 -11.03 -21.20
C LEU A 145 -4.39 -12.29 -22.09
N LYS A 146 -5.50 -12.81 -22.63
CA LYS A 146 -5.48 -13.96 -23.52
C LYS A 146 -5.10 -13.56 -24.93
N ASP A 147 -5.66 -12.46 -25.42
CA ASP A 147 -5.41 -11.95 -26.75
C ASP A 147 -4.53 -10.70 -26.77
N ASN A 148 -4.14 -10.21 -25.58
CA ASN A 148 -3.33 -9.01 -25.38
C ASN A 148 -3.95 -7.77 -26.07
N LYS A 149 -5.26 -7.64 -25.97
CA LYS A 149 -6.02 -6.54 -26.56
C LYS A 149 -6.77 -5.75 -25.50
N PHE A 150 -6.88 -4.44 -25.73
CA PHE A 150 -7.69 -3.57 -24.91
C PHE A 150 -9.14 -3.59 -25.36
N TYR A 151 -10.04 -3.55 -24.38
CA TYR A 151 -11.47 -3.43 -24.55
C TYR A 151 -11.97 -2.24 -23.74
N GLU A 152 -12.80 -1.39 -24.32
CA GLU A 152 -13.49 -0.30 -23.64
C GLU A 152 -14.96 -0.64 -23.42
N TRP A 153 -15.48 -0.34 -22.23
CA TRP A 153 -16.90 -0.45 -21.97
C TRP A 153 -17.64 0.77 -22.50
N ASN A 154 -18.52 0.56 -23.46
CA ASN A 154 -19.36 1.62 -23.95
C ASN A 154 -20.65 1.71 -23.13
N LEU A 155 -20.76 2.78 -22.33
CA LEU A 155 -21.91 3.03 -21.46
C LEU A 155 -23.22 3.23 -22.22
N ASN A 156 -23.17 3.76 -23.45
CA ASN A 156 -24.37 4.02 -24.23
C ASN A 156 -25.02 2.72 -24.74
N ASN A 157 -24.21 1.72 -25.02
CA ASN A 157 -24.66 0.46 -25.62
C ASN A 157 -24.59 -0.73 -24.65
N ASN A 158 -24.08 -0.55 -23.44
CA ASN A 158 -23.82 -1.62 -22.48
C ASN A 158 -23.04 -2.80 -23.09
N LYS A 159 -22.02 -2.50 -23.86
CA LYS A 159 -21.19 -3.51 -24.54
C LYS A 159 -19.73 -3.16 -24.47
N TRP A 160 -18.89 -4.21 -24.40
CA TRP A 160 -17.46 -4.09 -24.62
C TRP A 160 -17.19 -3.83 -26.11
N ILE A 161 -16.45 -2.77 -26.37
CA ILE A 161 -15.93 -2.45 -27.69
C ILE A 161 -14.44 -2.68 -27.64
N LYS A 162 -13.91 -3.39 -28.61
CA LYS A 162 -12.48 -3.56 -28.78
C LYS A 162 -11.85 -2.18 -28.95
N GLY A 163 -11.01 -1.80 -28.02
CA GLY A 163 -10.24 -0.57 -28.11
C GLY A 163 -9.31 -0.62 -29.31
N ASP A 164 -9.09 0.51 -29.94
CA ASP A 164 -8.11 0.63 -31.01
C ASP A 164 -6.73 0.19 -30.51
N GLU A 165 -5.89 -0.26 -31.41
CA GLU A 165 -4.63 -0.94 -31.19
C GLU A 165 -3.82 -0.47 -29.97
N ILE A 166 -3.07 -1.38 -29.35
CA ILE A 166 -2.22 -1.20 -28.14
C ILE A 166 -1.41 0.12 -28.14
N LYS A 167 -1.14 0.71 -29.29
CA LYS A 167 -0.44 2.00 -29.43
C LYS A 167 -1.18 3.19 -28.82
N ASP A 168 -2.50 3.13 -28.65
CA ASP A 168 -3.30 4.22 -28.11
C ASP A 168 -3.36 4.18 -26.56
N TYR A 169 -2.83 3.12 -25.97
CA TYR A 169 -2.79 2.92 -24.53
C TYR A 169 -1.35 2.79 -24.06
N LYS A 170 -1.07 3.43 -22.91
CA LYS A 170 0.19 3.32 -22.18
C LYS A 170 -0.05 2.53 -20.91
N ILE A 171 0.93 1.73 -20.54
CA ILE A 171 0.91 0.95 -19.30
C ILE A 171 1.97 1.54 -18.37
N GLU A 172 1.55 1.98 -17.19
CA GLU A 172 2.45 2.33 -16.10
C GLU A 172 2.45 1.19 -15.09
N LYS A 173 3.58 0.50 -14.96
CA LYS A 173 3.73 -0.62 -14.03
C LYS A 173 3.80 -0.12 -12.60
N ASN A 174 3.11 -0.81 -11.70
CA ASN A 174 3.07 -0.53 -10.27
C ASN A 174 3.85 -1.59 -9.51
N TYR A 175 5.16 -1.41 -9.44
CA TYR A 175 6.01 -2.31 -8.67
C TYR A 175 5.88 -2.01 -7.19
N HIS A 176 5.48 -3.01 -6.41
CA HIS A 176 5.33 -2.84 -4.96
C HIS A 176 5.55 -4.16 -4.22
N ALA A 177 5.77 -4.05 -2.92
CA ALA A 177 5.85 -5.20 -2.03
C ALA A 177 4.86 -5.09 -0.89
N HIS A 178 4.40 -6.25 -0.45
CA HIS A 178 3.63 -6.47 0.77
C HIS A 178 4.49 -7.20 1.79
N ILE A 179 4.62 -6.65 2.98
CA ILE A 179 5.30 -7.27 4.11
C ILE A 179 4.28 -7.52 5.20
N VAL A 180 3.90 -8.77 5.41
CA VAL A 180 2.98 -9.16 6.49
C VAL A 180 3.77 -9.42 7.75
N MET A 181 3.33 -8.82 8.86
CA MET A 181 4.08 -8.83 10.11
C MET A 181 3.18 -8.90 11.33
N LEU A 182 3.71 -9.55 12.37
CA LEU A 182 3.12 -9.53 13.70
C LEU A 182 3.48 -8.21 14.42
N ASN A 183 2.46 -7.49 14.83
CA ASN A 183 2.54 -6.22 15.56
C ASN A 183 2.70 -6.47 17.08
N TYR A 184 3.69 -7.26 17.45
CA TYR A 184 3.94 -7.64 18.83
C TYR A 184 5.44 -7.81 19.09
N ASP A 185 5.93 -7.12 20.12
CA ASP A 185 7.32 -7.18 20.54
C ASP A 185 7.41 -8.17 21.73
N PHE A 186 7.91 -9.37 21.46
CA PHE A 186 8.10 -10.42 22.46
C PHE A 186 9.14 -10.06 23.54
N SER A 187 10.08 -9.17 23.24
CA SER A 187 11.08 -8.73 24.22
C SER A 187 10.50 -7.76 25.24
N LYS A 188 9.43 -7.07 24.87
CA LYS A 188 8.72 -6.09 25.72
C LYS A 188 7.33 -6.56 26.11
N HIS A 189 6.91 -7.74 25.69
CA HIS A 189 5.62 -8.37 25.96
C HIS A 189 4.41 -7.45 25.69
N ARG A 190 4.45 -6.73 24.55
CA ARG A 190 3.40 -5.76 24.21
C ARG A 190 3.25 -5.53 22.72
N THR A 191 2.10 -4.99 22.34
CA THR A 191 1.88 -4.50 20.96
C THR A 191 2.77 -3.30 20.66
N ILE A 192 3.26 -3.22 19.43
CA ILE A 192 4.08 -2.12 18.93
C ILE A 192 3.18 -0.93 18.62
N ARG A 193 3.59 0.25 19.06
CA ARG A 193 2.91 1.52 18.78
C ARG A 193 3.92 2.50 18.21
N ASN A 194 3.73 2.89 16.97
CA ASN A 194 4.57 3.88 16.32
C ASN A 194 3.91 5.26 16.39
N ASN A 195 4.66 6.25 16.81
CA ASN A 195 4.27 7.64 16.70
C ASN A 195 4.73 8.25 15.35
N LEU A 196 4.41 9.50 15.08
CA LEU A 196 4.75 10.17 13.80
C LEU A 196 6.28 10.25 13.57
N LYS A 197 7.09 10.36 14.63
CA LYS A 197 8.56 10.37 14.51
C LYS A 197 9.08 9.00 14.12
N ASP A 198 8.51 7.94 14.71
CA ASP A 198 8.85 6.55 14.37
C ASP A 198 8.52 6.26 12.91
N LEU A 199 7.32 6.65 12.44
CA LEU A 199 6.92 6.49 11.06
C LEU A 199 7.81 7.30 10.10
N SER A 200 8.18 8.52 10.46
CA SER A 200 9.10 9.34 9.67
C SER A 200 10.51 8.73 9.61
N LYS A 201 11.02 8.18 10.73
CA LYS A 201 12.29 7.44 10.76
C LYS A 201 12.22 6.20 9.88
N MET A 202 11.13 5.46 9.95
CA MET A 202 10.90 4.25 9.15
C MET A 202 10.95 4.55 7.65
N GLN A 203 10.29 5.61 7.17
CA GLN A 203 10.37 6.07 5.78
C GLN A 203 11.84 6.29 5.34
N THR A 204 12.64 6.92 6.21
CA THR A 204 14.05 7.19 5.92
C THR A 204 14.89 5.92 5.85
N LEU A 205 14.67 5.00 6.78
CA LEU A 205 15.41 3.74 6.84
C LEU A 205 15.08 2.83 5.64
N VAL A 206 13.79 2.71 5.32
CA VAL A 206 13.34 1.92 4.16
C VAL A 206 13.88 2.50 2.85
N ALA A 207 13.86 3.81 2.67
CA ALA A 207 14.43 4.45 1.47
C ALA A 207 15.93 4.18 1.35
N ARG A 208 16.68 4.25 2.46
CA ARG A 208 18.11 3.91 2.51
C ARG A 208 18.34 2.46 2.13
N ASP A 209 17.57 1.53 2.72
CA ASP A 209 17.76 0.08 2.52
C ASP A 209 17.44 -0.36 1.10
N LEU A 210 16.51 0.35 0.44
CA LEU A 210 16.16 0.15 -0.98
C LEU A 210 17.02 0.99 -1.94
N GLY A 211 17.91 1.86 -1.47
CA GLY A 211 18.68 2.75 -2.36
C GLY A 211 17.79 3.72 -3.17
N MET A 212 16.64 4.12 -2.62
CA MET A 212 15.66 4.99 -3.26
C MET A 212 15.64 6.37 -2.58
N GLU A 213 15.09 7.37 -3.28
CA GLU A 213 14.77 8.65 -2.64
C GLU A 213 13.65 8.47 -1.61
N ARG A 214 13.77 9.18 -0.50
CA ARG A 214 12.74 9.16 0.53
C ARG A 214 11.47 9.87 0.06
N GLY A 215 10.33 9.19 0.09
CA GLY A 215 9.02 9.79 -0.12
C GLY A 215 8.62 10.74 1.01
N LYS A 216 7.70 11.64 0.73
CA LYS A 216 7.09 12.52 1.76
C LYS A 216 6.15 11.68 2.63
N CYS A 217 6.20 11.88 3.94
CA CYS A 217 5.23 11.29 4.84
C CYS A 217 3.84 11.89 4.57
N SER A 218 2.83 11.06 4.33
CA SER A 218 1.46 11.50 4.04
C SER A 218 0.88 12.40 5.13
N SER A 219 1.17 12.13 6.40
CA SER A 219 0.77 12.97 7.53
C SER A 219 1.40 14.38 7.50
N ILE A 220 2.63 14.51 7.01
CA ILE A 220 3.27 15.82 6.85
C ILE A 220 2.64 16.59 5.68
N VAL A 221 2.37 15.90 4.57
CA VAL A 221 1.69 16.50 3.41
C VAL A 221 0.29 16.96 3.79
N GLU A 222 -0.47 16.14 4.53
CA GLU A 222 -1.81 16.50 4.99
C GLU A 222 -1.78 17.65 6.00
N ALA A 223 -0.85 17.66 6.95
CA ALA A 223 -0.68 18.77 7.89
C ALA A 223 -0.29 20.08 7.18
N GLN A 224 0.54 20.01 6.13
CA GLN A 224 0.87 21.16 5.29
C GLN A 224 -0.37 21.65 4.52
N ARG A 225 -1.18 20.74 3.96
CA ARG A 225 -2.43 21.06 3.26
C ARG A 225 -3.41 21.76 4.19
N ILE A 226 -3.66 21.20 5.38
CA ILE A 226 -4.52 21.79 6.40
C ILE A 226 -3.98 23.17 6.84
N GLY A 227 -2.67 23.30 7.04
CA GLY A 227 -2.04 24.58 7.39
C GLY A 227 -2.29 25.66 6.34
N VAL A 228 -2.17 25.32 5.05
CA VAL A 228 -2.48 26.24 3.94
C VAL A 228 -3.97 26.63 3.93
N GLU A 229 -4.89 25.69 4.15
CA GLU A 229 -6.32 25.95 4.21
C GLU A 229 -6.69 26.87 5.38
N VAL A 230 -6.10 26.66 6.56
CA VAL A 230 -6.30 27.52 7.74
C VAL A 230 -5.77 28.93 7.49
N GLU A 231 -4.60 29.06 6.86
CA GLU A 231 -4.04 30.36 6.53
C GLU A 231 -4.89 31.12 5.50
N GLN A 232 -5.40 30.43 4.49
CA GLN A 232 -6.32 31.00 3.51
C GLN A 232 -7.64 31.44 4.17
N SER A 233 -8.17 30.66 5.09
CA SER A 233 -9.38 31.00 5.84
C SER A 233 -9.17 32.21 6.73
N ARG A 234 -8.02 32.32 7.43
CA ARG A 234 -7.66 33.50 8.22
C ARG A 234 -7.55 34.77 7.34
N LYS A 235 -6.94 34.68 6.16
CA LYS A 235 -6.87 35.77 5.19
C LYS A 235 -8.28 36.23 4.75
N ARG A 236 -9.21 35.30 4.49
CA ARG A 236 -10.58 35.60 4.12
C ARG A 236 -11.34 36.30 5.26
N LEU A 237 -11.20 35.83 6.51
CA LEU A 237 -11.80 36.46 7.69
C LEU A 237 -11.30 37.91 7.90
N ASN A 238 -9.98 38.11 7.81
CA ASN A 238 -9.38 39.44 7.94
C ASN A 238 -9.88 40.43 6.86
N ILE A 239 -10.15 39.95 5.64
CA ILE A 239 -10.72 40.76 4.57
C ILE A 239 -12.20 41.12 4.87
N SER A 240 -12.97 40.16 5.44
CA SER A 240 -14.36 40.42 5.83
C SER A 240 -14.46 41.45 6.95
N ASP A 241 -13.61 41.35 7.96
CA ASP A 241 -13.55 42.32 9.08
C ASP A 241 -13.11 43.72 8.63
N ALA A 242 -12.19 43.79 7.66
CA ALA A 242 -11.77 45.06 7.07
C ALA A 242 -12.88 45.73 6.24
N ARG A 243 -13.78 44.93 5.63
CA ARG A 243 -14.97 45.45 4.90
C ARG A 243 -16.11 45.84 5.80
N ALA A 244 -16.27 45.20 6.96
CA ALA A 244 -17.32 45.53 7.94
C ALA A 244 -17.04 46.83 8.73
N LYS A 245 -15.80 47.32 8.69
CA LYS A 245 -15.36 48.56 9.35
C LYS A 245 -15.38 49.80 8.42
N ARG A 246 -15.84 49.67 7.20
CA ARG A 246 -16.10 50.78 6.25
C ARG A 246 -17.59 51.03 6.09
#